data_39021afe64c73d0bb1b4d3ff79a3d76f
#
_entry.id   39021afe64c73d0bb1b4d3ff79a3d76f
#
_cell.length_a   1.000
_cell.length_b   1.000
_cell.length_c   1.000
_cell.angle_alpha   90.00
_cell.angle_beta   90.00
_cell.angle_gamma   90.00
#
_symmetry.space_group_name_H-M   'P 1'
#
loop_
_entity.id
_entity.type
_entity.pdbx_description
1 polymer ?
#
loop_
_entity_poly.entity_id
_entity_poly.type
_entity_poly.pdbx_seq_one_letter_code
_entity_poly.pdbx_strand_id
1 'polypeptide(L)'
;MKCEGNVVFKSIQKREGGSFKTANGETLNYAAAYVVKFDENVDGIINERKSKFPDTNVALYTKFKSLEPYTKINLIGNVVFQNSGCKLEILDFNVIK
;
A
#
# COMPACT_ATOMS: atom_id res chain seq x y z
N MET A 1 2.56 10.29 10.68
CA MET A 1 2.98 9.50 11.86
C MET A 1 3.50 8.16 11.38
N LYS A 2 4.74 7.87 11.70
CA LYS A 2 5.37 6.60 11.31
C LYS A 2 4.81 5.44 12.12
N CYS A 3 4.52 4.34 11.45
CA CYS A 3 4.02 3.12 12.10
C CYS A 3 4.66 1.89 11.46
N GLU A 4 4.59 0.77 12.15
CA GLU A 4 5.05 -0.51 11.63
C GLU A 4 4.21 -1.65 12.19
N GLY A 5 4.17 -2.76 11.45
CA GLY A 5 3.43 -3.94 11.88
C GLY A 5 3.79 -5.16 11.06
N ASN A 6 3.56 -6.32 11.64
CA ASN A 6 3.82 -7.59 10.98
C ASN A 6 2.59 -7.99 10.16
N VAL A 7 2.80 -8.27 8.88
CA VAL A 7 1.74 -8.64 7.96
C VAL A 7 2.22 -9.77 7.05
N VAL A 8 1.29 -10.38 6.32
CA VAL A 8 1.61 -11.41 5.32
C VAL A 8 1.41 -10.80 3.93
N PHE A 9 2.48 -10.69 3.17
CA PHE A 9 2.45 -10.16 1.81
C PHE A 9 1.67 -11.09 0.90
N LYS A 10 0.80 -10.55 0.04
CA LYS A 10 0.03 -11.33 -0.93
C LYS A 10 0.39 -10.99 -2.36
N SER A 11 0.32 -9.73 -2.75
CA SER A 11 0.59 -9.34 -4.13
C SER A 11 0.93 -7.87 -4.25
N ILE A 12 1.57 -7.52 -5.38
CA ILE A 12 1.79 -6.15 -5.77
C ILE A 12 1.37 -5.97 -7.23
N GLN A 13 0.65 -4.89 -7.52
CA GLN A 13 0.18 -4.55 -8.85
C GLN A 13 0.43 -3.09 -9.14
N LYS A 14 0.71 -2.77 -10.39
CA LYS A 14 0.75 -1.40 -10.85
C LYS A 14 -0.67 -0.94 -11.20
N ARG A 15 -1.06 0.23 -10.68
CA ARG A 15 -2.28 0.92 -11.09
C ARG A 15 -1.88 2.10 -11.96
N GLU A 16 -2.36 2.11 -13.20
CA GLU A 16 -2.09 3.21 -14.13
C GLU A 16 -2.78 4.50 -13.66
N GLY A 17 -2.16 5.62 -13.97
CA GLY A 17 -2.77 6.92 -13.73
C GLY A 17 -3.91 7.18 -14.71
N GLY A 18 -4.75 8.12 -14.39
CA GLY A 18 -5.87 8.46 -15.24
C GLY A 18 -6.61 9.68 -14.73
N SER A 19 -7.80 9.87 -15.26
CA SER A 19 -8.67 10.97 -14.86
C SER A 19 -10.13 10.53 -14.85
N PHE A 20 -10.92 11.22 -14.05
CA PHE A 20 -12.38 11.00 -14.02
C PHE A 20 -13.10 12.31 -13.78
N LYS A 21 -14.37 12.39 -14.19
CA LYS A 21 -15.20 13.55 -13.95
C LYS A 21 -16.05 13.33 -12.71
N THR A 22 -16.11 14.36 -11.87
CA THR A 22 -17.00 14.38 -10.72
C THR A 22 -18.42 14.73 -11.15
N ALA A 23 -19.38 14.57 -10.24
CA ALA A 23 -20.77 14.97 -10.47
C ALA A 23 -20.92 16.47 -10.80
N ASN A 24 -19.97 17.29 -10.35
CA ASN A 24 -19.96 18.74 -10.62
C ASN A 24 -19.29 19.10 -11.95
N GLY A 25 -18.88 18.12 -12.75
CA GLY A 25 -18.22 18.36 -14.03
C GLY A 25 -16.74 18.66 -13.95
N GLU A 26 -16.14 18.62 -12.76
CA GLU A 26 -14.71 18.81 -12.60
C GLU A 26 -13.95 17.55 -13.02
N THR A 27 -12.78 17.73 -13.62
CA THR A 27 -11.89 16.62 -13.95
C THR A 27 -10.84 16.46 -12.85
N LEU A 28 -10.82 15.29 -12.22
CA LEU A 28 -9.81 14.94 -11.24
C LEU A 28 -8.83 13.95 -11.86
N ASN A 29 -7.55 14.18 -11.62
CA ASN A 29 -6.47 13.31 -12.08
C ASN A 29 -5.91 12.52 -10.90
N TYR A 30 -5.58 11.26 -11.14
CA TYR A 30 -4.85 10.45 -10.17
C TYR A 30 -3.57 9.89 -10.79
N ALA A 31 -2.51 9.87 -9.99
CA ALA A 31 -1.21 9.40 -10.45
C ALA A 31 -1.16 7.87 -10.46
N ALA A 32 -0.29 7.32 -11.30
CA ALA A 32 0.03 5.90 -11.26
C ALA A 32 0.64 5.54 -9.91
N ALA A 33 0.37 4.34 -9.43
CA ALA A 33 0.87 3.87 -8.15
C ALA A 33 1.01 2.35 -8.16
N TYR A 34 1.81 1.83 -7.23
CA TYR A 34 1.84 0.39 -6.95
C TYR A 34 0.93 0.10 -5.78
N VAL A 35 0.07 -0.90 -5.93
CA VAL A 35 -0.88 -1.33 -4.89
C VAL A 35 -0.41 -2.64 -4.31
N VAL A 36 -0.21 -2.68 -3.00
CA VAL A 36 0.20 -3.87 -2.26
C VAL A 36 -0.98 -4.41 -1.49
N LYS A 37 -1.25 -5.71 -1.65
CA LYS A 37 -2.23 -6.44 -0.85
C LYS A 37 -1.50 -7.25 0.20
N PHE A 38 -2.02 -7.23 1.42
CA PHE A 38 -1.45 -7.98 2.53
C PHE A 38 -2.54 -8.36 3.53
N ASP A 39 -2.27 -9.41 4.32
CA ASP A 39 -3.16 -9.82 5.40
C ASP A 39 -2.60 -9.32 6.73
N GLU A 40 -3.48 -8.73 7.51
CA GLU A 40 -3.20 -8.29 8.87
C GLU A 40 -3.99 -9.14 9.84
N ASN A 41 -3.31 -9.71 10.84
CA ASN A 41 -3.96 -10.46 11.91
C ASN A 41 -4.15 -9.56 13.12
N VAL A 42 -5.41 -9.30 13.46
CA VAL A 42 -5.77 -8.51 14.65
C VAL A 42 -6.59 -9.41 15.57
N ASP A 43 -6.02 -9.77 16.71
CA ASP A 43 -6.68 -10.61 17.73
C ASP A 43 -7.25 -11.93 17.16
N GLY A 44 -6.49 -12.56 16.25
CA GLY A 44 -6.90 -13.82 15.63
C GLY A 44 -7.79 -13.66 14.41
N ILE A 45 -8.22 -12.43 14.09
CA ILE A 45 -9.04 -12.14 12.92
C ILE A 45 -8.13 -11.66 11.79
N ILE A 46 -8.19 -12.34 10.65
CA ILE A 46 -7.38 -12.00 9.47
C ILE A 46 -8.17 -11.06 8.58
N ASN A 47 -7.62 -9.88 8.35
CA ASN A 47 -8.20 -8.87 7.46
C ASN A 47 -7.29 -8.63 6.27
N GLU A 48 -7.85 -8.69 5.06
CA GLU A 48 -7.11 -8.28 3.88
C GLU A 48 -7.09 -6.76 3.78
N ARG A 49 -5.90 -6.20 3.62
CA ARG A 49 -5.68 -4.77 3.49
C ARG A 49 -5.00 -4.46 2.16
N LYS A 50 -5.20 -3.24 1.71
CA LYS A 50 -4.50 -2.68 0.55
C LYS A 50 -3.85 -1.38 0.95
N SER A 51 -2.64 -1.16 0.44
CA SER A 51 -1.99 0.14 0.56
C SER A 51 -1.19 0.40 -0.69
N LYS A 52 -0.74 1.63 -0.87
CA LYS A 52 -0.07 2.03 -2.10
C LYS A 52 1.13 2.93 -1.82
N PHE A 53 2.00 3.02 -2.82
CA PHE A 53 3.08 3.98 -2.86
C PHE A 53 3.27 4.47 -4.30
N PRO A 54 3.89 5.66 -4.49
CA PRO A 54 4.05 6.21 -5.83
C PRO A 54 4.86 5.31 -6.77
N ASP A 55 4.53 5.30 -8.04
CA ASP A 55 5.24 4.52 -9.06
C ASP A 55 6.68 5.02 -9.30
N THR A 56 7.00 6.21 -8.81
CA THR A 56 8.37 6.74 -8.85
C THR A 56 9.32 6.03 -7.91
N ASN A 57 8.79 5.31 -6.90
CA ASN A 57 9.62 4.55 -5.96
C ASN A 57 9.93 3.16 -6.51
N VAL A 58 10.78 3.12 -7.53
CA VAL A 58 11.15 1.89 -8.23
C VAL A 58 11.94 0.94 -7.32
N ALA A 59 12.76 1.46 -6.42
CA ALA A 59 13.53 0.64 -5.49
C ALA A 59 12.63 -0.20 -4.59
N LEU A 60 11.58 0.40 -4.06
CA LEU A 60 10.61 -0.32 -3.21
C LEU A 60 9.82 -1.34 -4.03
N TYR A 61 9.41 -0.98 -5.23
CA TYR A 61 8.74 -1.90 -6.14
C TYR A 61 9.59 -3.14 -6.43
N THR A 62 10.86 -2.94 -6.77
CA THR A 62 11.79 -4.05 -7.05
C THR A 62 11.94 -4.94 -5.84
N LYS A 63 12.00 -4.37 -4.64
CA LYS A 63 12.10 -5.09 -3.38
C LYS A 63 10.87 -5.98 -3.15
N PHE A 64 9.66 -5.44 -3.35
CA PHE A 64 8.42 -6.22 -3.24
C PHE A 64 8.30 -7.29 -4.32
N LYS A 65 8.75 -6.98 -5.53
CA LYS A 65 8.65 -7.88 -6.68
C LYS A 65 9.44 -9.17 -6.47
N SER A 66 10.49 -9.13 -5.65
CA SER A 66 11.29 -10.30 -5.30
C SER A 66 10.66 -11.21 -4.25
N LEU A 67 9.57 -10.76 -3.62
CA LEU A 67 8.89 -11.56 -2.59
C LEU A 67 7.95 -12.59 -3.21
N GLU A 68 7.92 -13.76 -2.60
CA GLU A 68 6.90 -14.75 -2.91
C GLU A 68 5.60 -14.43 -2.16
N PRO A 69 4.43 -14.82 -2.70
CA PRO A 69 3.16 -14.68 -1.98
C PRO A 69 3.23 -15.37 -0.62
N TYR A 70 2.56 -14.79 0.36
CA TYR A 70 2.46 -15.30 1.74
C TYR A 70 3.75 -15.21 2.53
N THR A 71 4.70 -14.39 2.10
CA THR A 71 5.90 -14.07 2.89
C THR A 71 5.52 -13.16 4.05
N LYS A 72 5.99 -13.49 5.24
CA LYS A 72 5.80 -12.64 6.43
C LYS A 72 6.80 -11.49 6.40
N ILE A 73 6.29 -10.28 6.56
CA ILE A 73 7.10 -9.06 6.53
C ILE A 73 6.71 -8.12 7.68
N ASN A 74 7.66 -7.29 8.07
CA ASN A 74 7.40 -6.14 8.93
C ASN A 74 7.24 -4.92 8.02
N LEU A 75 6.02 -4.41 7.91
CA LEU A 75 5.69 -3.31 7.03
C LEU A 75 5.86 -1.99 7.77
N ILE A 76 6.55 -1.05 7.13
CA ILE A 76 6.82 0.28 7.67
C ILE A 76 6.05 1.28 6.84
N GLY A 77 5.25 2.10 7.49
CA GLY A 77 4.41 3.07 6.81
C GLY A 77 4.32 4.39 7.53
N ASN A 78 3.67 5.33 6.88
CA ASN A 78 3.34 6.63 7.41
C ASN A 78 1.83 6.82 7.36
N VAL A 79 1.22 7.11 8.51
CA VAL A 79 -0.21 7.41 8.58
C VAL A 79 -0.40 8.90 8.44
N VAL A 80 -1.16 9.29 7.41
CA VAL A 80 -1.48 10.68 7.12
C VAL A 80 -2.95 10.90 7.44
N PHE A 81 -3.25 11.88 8.29
CA PHE A 81 -4.62 12.24 8.63
C PHE A 81 -5.15 13.23 7.60
N GLN A 82 -6.33 12.95 7.07
CA GLN A 82 -7.01 13.79 6.09
C GLN A 82 -8.43 14.06 6.58
N ASN A 83 -9.10 15.03 5.97
CA ASN A 83 -10.49 15.35 6.30
C ASN A 83 -11.44 14.15 6.14
N SER A 84 -11.12 13.24 5.25
CA SER A 84 -11.93 12.04 4.98
C SER A 84 -11.48 10.81 5.77
N GLY A 85 -10.53 10.93 6.70
CA GLY A 85 -10.01 9.84 7.51
C GLY A 85 -8.50 9.73 7.49
N CYS A 86 -8.00 8.49 7.58
CA CYS A 86 -6.57 8.21 7.62
C CYS A 86 -6.16 7.47 6.35
N LYS A 87 -4.93 7.75 5.89
CA LYS A 87 -4.32 7.06 4.76
C LYS A 87 -2.97 6.49 5.20
N LEU A 88 -2.73 5.23 4.87
CA LEU A 88 -1.44 4.58 5.07
C LEU A 88 -0.62 4.66 3.79
N GLU A 89 0.58 5.23 3.89
CA GLU A 89 1.55 5.26 2.81
C GLU A 89 2.71 4.35 3.16
N ILE A 90 3.01 3.39 2.28
CA ILE A 90 4.08 2.43 2.51
C ILE A 90 5.42 3.11 2.28
N LEU A 91 6.33 3.01 3.26
CA LEU A 91 7.69 3.54 3.16
C LEU A 91 8.71 2.46 2.86
N ASP A 92 8.61 1.29 3.52
CA ASP A 92 9.57 0.20 3.39
C ASP A 92 9.03 -1.06 4.06
N PHE A 93 9.80 -2.14 4.01
CA PHE A 93 9.50 -3.36 4.74
C PHE A 93 10.77 -4.16 5.00
N ASN A 94 10.70 -5.07 5.98
CA ASN A 94 11.73 -6.06 6.25
C ASN A 94 11.12 -7.46 6.27
N VAL A 95 11.83 -8.44 5.73
CA VAL A 95 11.37 -9.83 5.76
C VAL A 95 11.59 -10.38 7.17
N ILE A 96 10.57 -11.02 7.72
CA ILE A 96 10.65 -11.68 9.03
C ILE A 96 11.24 -13.08 8.81
N LYS A 97 12.33 -13.33 9.51
CA LYS A 97 13.00 -14.64 9.46
C LYS A 97 12.62 -15.51 10.63
#